data_a4861c7d3acf0321a1ee6ea6376e06a2
#
_entry.id   a4861c7d3acf0321a1ee6ea6376e06a2
#
_cell.length_a   1.000
_cell.length_b   1.000
_cell.length_c   1.000
_cell.angle_alpha   90.00
_cell.angle_beta   90.00
_cell.angle_gamma   90.00
#
_symmetry.space_group_name_H-M   'P 1'
#
loop_
_entity.id
_entity.type
_entity.pdbx_description
1 polymer ?
#
loop_
_entity_poly.entity_id
_entity_poly.type
_entity_poly.pdbx_seq_one_letter_code
_entity_poly.pdbx_strand_id
1 'polypeptide(L)'
;MRAGLWLMSAVFTMSNMAWGQAFNGMDRNDYPGDSMLGVLHKSFSYTGYWLNAPPGEKASSWVGRRATLRENGFGFLLLWNGRLDKELNGKDAASLGRSDAAAAVAAAAREGFPKGALIFLDQEEGGRLLQEQLNYVLSWVDAVRRAGWKGGVYCSGLPVDDGNGGTITTAQNIERQAGSWKIPLWVARDECPPSPGCLIESKPRVPAASLGLPDAVVWQYALSPRRPEFTGGCPKNYAPDGYCYAPGVYHGPQGFVDLNAASSADPSGGR
;
A
#
# COMPACT_ATOMS: atom_id res chain seq x y z
N MET A 1 14.08 2.82 -72.20
CA MET A 1 14.51 2.81 -70.75
C MET A 1 13.33 3.26 -69.93
N ARG A 2 12.71 2.30 -69.15
CA ARG A 2 11.57 2.60 -68.28
C ARG A 2 12.10 2.45 -66.83
N ALA A 3 12.11 3.57 -66.11
CA ALA A 3 12.49 3.60 -64.69
C ALA A 3 11.27 3.16 -63.84
N GLY A 4 11.39 2.07 -63.11
CA GLY A 4 10.36 1.63 -62.14
C GLY A 4 10.59 2.32 -60.83
N LEU A 5 9.55 3.01 -60.34
CA LEU A 5 9.50 3.66 -59.04
C LEU A 5 9.02 2.63 -58.00
N TRP A 6 9.87 2.25 -57.08
CA TRP A 6 9.49 1.40 -55.93
C TRP A 6 9.02 2.31 -54.78
N LEU A 7 7.73 2.27 -54.47
CA LEU A 7 7.17 2.88 -53.28
C LEU A 7 7.39 1.91 -52.09
N MET A 8 8.29 2.29 -51.19
CA MET A 8 8.40 1.63 -49.86
C MET A 8 7.28 2.15 -48.97
N SER A 9 6.29 1.33 -48.71
CA SER A 9 5.30 1.57 -47.66
C SER A 9 5.92 1.28 -46.30
N ALA A 10 6.20 2.33 -45.54
CA ALA A 10 6.57 2.19 -44.12
C ALA A 10 5.32 1.84 -43.31
N VAL A 11 5.24 0.61 -42.81
CA VAL A 11 4.23 0.18 -41.83
C VAL A 11 4.65 0.71 -40.48
N PHE A 12 4.01 1.77 -40.02
CA PHE A 12 4.12 2.23 -38.64
C PHE A 12 3.31 1.28 -37.77
N THR A 13 3.99 0.35 -37.09
CA THR A 13 3.40 -0.39 -36.00
C THR A 13 3.22 0.56 -34.81
N MET A 14 2.02 1.05 -34.61
CA MET A 14 1.64 1.71 -33.37
C MET A 14 1.70 0.64 -32.25
N SER A 15 2.75 0.67 -31.47
CA SER A 15 2.80 -0.06 -30.20
C SER A 15 1.71 0.53 -29.31
N ASN A 16 0.58 -0.15 -29.20
CA ASN A 16 -0.39 0.11 -28.14
C ASN A 16 0.34 -0.11 -26.82
N MET A 17 0.76 0.96 -26.14
CA MET A 17 1.08 0.91 -24.73
C MET A 17 -0.19 0.45 -24.04
N ALA A 18 -0.26 -0.82 -23.67
CA ALA A 18 -1.28 -1.32 -22.79
C ALA A 18 -1.10 -0.57 -21.46
N TRP A 19 -1.95 0.40 -21.22
CA TRP A 19 -2.09 1.02 -19.89
C TRP A 19 -2.42 -0.12 -18.96
N GLY A 20 -1.49 -0.45 -18.05
CA GLY A 20 -1.67 -1.57 -17.15
C GLY A 20 -2.99 -1.40 -16.40
N GLN A 21 -3.73 -2.49 -16.27
CA GLN A 21 -4.96 -2.52 -15.48
C GLN A 21 -4.60 -2.24 -14.02
N ALA A 22 -5.40 -1.42 -13.34
CA ALA A 22 -5.30 -1.22 -11.90
C ALA A 22 -6.62 -1.61 -11.23
N PHE A 23 -6.56 -1.90 -9.93
CA PHE A 23 -7.66 -2.44 -9.13
C PHE A 23 -7.81 -1.59 -7.88
N ASN A 24 -9.05 -1.37 -7.46
CA ASN A 24 -9.36 -0.74 -6.19
C ASN A 24 -9.20 -1.75 -5.05
N GLY A 25 -8.64 -1.28 -3.97
CA GLY A 25 -8.56 -1.99 -2.70
C GLY A 25 -8.82 -1.08 -1.51
N MET A 26 -8.92 -1.69 -0.36
CA MET A 26 -9.08 -0.98 0.90
C MET A 26 -8.13 -1.53 1.95
N ASP A 27 -7.85 -0.73 2.96
CA ASP A 27 -7.29 -1.21 4.22
C ASP A 27 -7.88 -0.44 5.41
N ARG A 28 -7.74 -1.02 6.59
CA ARG A 28 -8.14 -0.45 7.87
C ARG A 28 -7.59 -1.30 9.01
N ASN A 29 -7.55 -0.75 10.23
CA ASN A 29 -7.05 -1.47 11.40
C ASN A 29 -7.96 -2.64 11.80
N ASP A 30 -9.28 -2.43 11.85
CA ASP A 30 -10.22 -3.44 12.30
C ASP A 30 -10.84 -4.24 11.17
N TYR A 31 -11.03 -5.53 11.39
CA TYR A 31 -11.81 -6.38 10.50
C TYR A 31 -13.28 -5.91 10.43
N PRO A 32 -13.85 -5.70 9.23
CA PRO A 32 -15.18 -5.09 9.10
C PRO A 32 -16.35 -6.02 9.50
N GLY A 33 -16.07 -7.29 9.74
CA GLY A 33 -17.08 -8.33 9.98
C GLY A 33 -17.54 -9.02 8.71
N ASP A 34 -17.89 -10.32 8.84
CA ASP A 34 -18.22 -11.19 7.72
C ASP A 34 -19.44 -10.67 6.92
N SER A 35 -20.41 -10.08 7.59
CA SER A 35 -21.63 -9.53 6.96
C SER A 35 -21.36 -8.37 5.99
N MET A 36 -20.23 -7.67 6.12
CA MET A 36 -19.87 -6.55 5.27
C MET A 36 -19.13 -6.97 4.00
N LEU A 37 -18.57 -8.17 3.94
CA LEU A 37 -17.68 -8.59 2.86
C LEU A 37 -18.35 -8.53 1.49
N GLY A 38 -19.58 -9.03 1.38
CA GLY A 38 -20.32 -9.00 0.11
C GLY A 38 -20.64 -7.58 -0.40
N VAL A 39 -20.77 -6.61 0.51
CA VAL A 39 -20.96 -5.20 0.14
C VAL A 39 -19.64 -4.59 -0.30
N LEU A 40 -18.59 -4.79 0.47
CA LEU A 40 -17.26 -4.24 0.19
C LEU A 40 -16.65 -4.79 -1.10
N HIS A 41 -16.84 -6.09 -1.37
CA HIS A 41 -16.31 -6.73 -2.58
C HIS A 41 -16.91 -6.21 -3.89
N LYS A 42 -18.08 -5.55 -3.84
CA LYS A 42 -18.65 -4.89 -5.04
C LYS A 42 -17.76 -3.77 -5.57
N SER A 43 -16.89 -3.24 -4.74
CA SER A 43 -16.05 -2.09 -5.06
C SER A 43 -14.56 -2.33 -4.89
N PHE A 44 -14.19 -3.31 -4.06
CA PHE A 44 -12.80 -3.61 -3.74
C PHE A 44 -12.42 -5.02 -4.15
N SER A 45 -11.35 -5.14 -4.91
CA SER A 45 -10.80 -6.42 -5.34
C SER A 45 -9.91 -7.07 -4.27
N TYR A 46 -9.36 -6.28 -3.36
CA TYR A 46 -8.45 -6.73 -2.31
C TYR A 46 -8.58 -5.89 -1.04
N THR A 47 -8.08 -6.42 0.06
CA THR A 47 -8.09 -5.75 1.36
C THR A 47 -6.75 -5.88 2.09
N GLY A 48 -6.42 -4.92 2.94
CA GLY A 48 -5.37 -5.04 3.95
C GLY A 48 -5.62 -6.24 4.86
N TYR A 49 -4.55 -6.88 5.32
CA TYR A 49 -4.59 -8.00 6.25
C TYR A 49 -3.43 -7.90 7.24
N TRP A 50 -3.73 -7.52 8.46
CA TRP A 50 -2.73 -7.34 9.51
C TRP A 50 -2.33 -8.68 10.13
N LEU A 51 -1.06 -9.03 10.00
CA LEU A 51 -0.47 -10.26 10.54
C LEU A 51 -0.14 -10.15 12.04
N ASN A 52 0.03 -8.92 12.54
CA ASN A 52 0.19 -8.56 13.95
C ASN A 52 -0.76 -7.40 14.30
N ALA A 53 -0.70 -6.92 15.54
CA ALA A 53 -1.52 -5.79 15.98
C ALA A 53 -1.26 -4.55 15.13
N PRO A 54 -2.29 -3.93 14.52
CA PRO A 54 -2.15 -2.65 13.83
C PRO A 54 -1.69 -1.52 14.76
N PRO A 55 -1.26 -0.37 14.24
CA PRO A 55 -0.90 0.79 15.06
C PRO A 55 -2.00 1.17 16.05
N GLY A 56 -1.61 1.27 17.32
CA GLY A 56 -2.54 1.62 18.43
C GLY A 56 -3.41 0.49 18.96
N GLU A 57 -3.42 -0.68 18.33
CA GLU A 57 -4.21 -1.83 18.75
C GLU A 57 -3.39 -2.82 19.58
N LYS A 58 -4.08 -3.65 20.37
CA LYS A 58 -3.45 -4.70 21.19
C LYS A 58 -3.37 -6.06 20.49
N ALA A 59 -4.21 -6.27 19.48
CA ALA A 59 -4.29 -7.51 18.73
C ALA A 59 -4.86 -7.21 17.32
N SER A 60 -4.59 -8.08 16.36
CA SER A 60 -5.20 -8.02 15.04
C SER A 60 -6.52 -8.79 15.02
N SER A 61 -7.61 -8.11 14.67
CA SER A 61 -8.92 -8.72 14.42
C SER A 61 -8.99 -9.44 13.07
N TRP A 62 -7.97 -9.29 12.23
CA TRP A 62 -7.85 -9.95 10.92
C TRP A 62 -7.36 -11.39 11.00
N VAL A 63 -6.63 -11.75 12.07
CA VAL A 63 -6.08 -13.10 12.26
C VAL A 63 -7.20 -14.15 12.25
N GLY A 64 -7.03 -15.20 11.46
CA GLY A 64 -8.02 -16.25 11.24
C GLY A 64 -9.10 -15.95 10.20
N ARG A 65 -9.04 -14.78 9.52
CA ARG A 65 -10.07 -14.36 8.55
C ARG A 65 -9.69 -14.64 7.08
N ARG A 66 -8.49 -15.16 6.82
CA ARG A 66 -8.02 -15.38 5.44
C ARG A 66 -8.97 -16.25 4.62
N ALA A 67 -9.43 -17.39 5.15
CA ALA A 67 -10.32 -18.29 4.42
C ALA A 67 -11.61 -17.59 4.02
N THR A 68 -12.28 -16.92 4.97
CA THR A 68 -13.52 -16.18 4.73
C THR A 68 -13.36 -15.08 3.70
N LEU A 69 -12.26 -14.30 3.75
CA LEU A 69 -11.97 -13.25 2.77
C LEU A 69 -11.77 -13.83 1.37
N ARG A 70 -11.00 -14.91 1.26
CA ARG A 70 -10.74 -15.58 -0.01
C ARG A 70 -12.03 -16.15 -0.62
N GLU A 71 -12.89 -16.78 0.18
CA GLU A 71 -14.20 -17.30 -0.23
C GLU A 71 -15.13 -16.18 -0.72
N ASN A 72 -14.99 -14.96 -0.16
CA ASN A 72 -15.71 -13.78 -0.63
C ASN A 72 -15.00 -13.05 -1.80
N GLY A 73 -13.96 -13.63 -2.40
CA GLY A 73 -13.31 -13.14 -3.61
C GLY A 73 -12.21 -12.11 -3.42
N PHE A 74 -11.85 -11.74 -2.16
CA PHE A 74 -10.81 -10.76 -1.92
C PHE A 74 -9.40 -11.29 -2.22
N GLY A 75 -8.57 -10.44 -2.82
CA GLY A 75 -7.13 -10.51 -2.75
C GLY A 75 -6.60 -9.82 -1.49
N PHE A 76 -5.29 -9.80 -1.33
CA PHE A 76 -4.66 -9.41 -0.06
C PHE A 76 -3.55 -8.37 -0.23
N LEU A 77 -3.45 -7.48 0.75
CA LEU A 77 -2.27 -6.71 1.11
C LEU A 77 -1.84 -7.18 2.51
N LEU A 78 -0.76 -7.95 2.60
CA LEU A 78 -0.29 -8.45 3.89
C LEU A 78 0.55 -7.39 4.58
N LEU A 79 0.21 -7.09 5.83
CA LEU A 79 0.81 -6.04 6.64
C LEU A 79 1.47 -6.61 7.89
N TRP A 80 2.63 -6.08 8.19
CA TRP A 80 3.31 -6.23 9.47
C TRP A 80 3.58 -4.86 10.05
N ASN A 81 2.95 -4.50 11.15
CA ASN A 81 3.18 -3.27 11.88
C ASN A 81 4.63 -3.22 12.36
N GLY A 82 5.40 -2.27 11.82
CA GLY A 82 6.80 -2.07 12.11
C GLY A 82 7.04 -1.33 13.43
N ARG A 83 8.30 -1.01 13.68
CA ARG A 83 8.72 -0.30 14.89
C ARG A 83 8.89 1.19 14.61
N LEU A 84 8.46 2.01 15.56
CA LEU A 84 8.74 3.43 15.58
C LEU A 84 10.19 3.71 15.99
N ASP A 85 10.73 4.88 15.63
CA ASP A 85 12.08 5.31 15.99
C ASP A 85 12.39 5.16 17.48
N LYS A 86 11.46 5.60 18.34
CA LYS A 86 11.60 5.45 19.81
C LYS A 86 11.80 4.01 20.29
N GLU A 87 11.41 3.02 19.49
CA GLU A 87 11.56 1.60 19.81
C GLU A 87 12.87 1.02 19.28
N LEU A 88 13.50 1.72 18.34
CA LEU A 88 14.78 1.36 17.71
C LEU A 88 15.97 2.06 18.38
N ASN A 89 15.77 3.25 18.91
CA ASN A 89 16.82 4.09 19.48
C ASN A 89 17.64 3.36 20.54
N GLY A 90 18.96 3.35 20.37
CA GLY A 90 19.91 2.71 21.29
C GLY A 90 19.92 1.17 21.21
N LYS A 91 19.27 0.56 20.22
CA LYS A 91 19.21 -0.90 20.03
C LYS A 91 19.87 -1.34 18.73
N ASP A 92 20.17 -2.64 18.61
CA ASP A 92 20.54 -3.23 17.32
C ASP A 92 19.31 -3.34 16.42
N ALA A 93 19.04 -2.25 15.70
CA ALA A 93 17.90 -2.13 14.82
C ALA A 93 17.89 -3.20 13.70
N ALA A 94 19.07 -3.58 13.20
CA ALA A 94 19.19 -4.64 12.20
C ALA A 94 18.79 -6.01 12.77
N SER A 95 19.19 -6.32 14.00
CA SER A 95 18.78 -7.56 14.69
C SER A 95 17.27 -7.58 14.94
N LEU A 96 16.69 -6.44 15.35
CA LEU A 96 15.24 -6.30 15.52
C LEU A 96 14.51 -6.52 14.19
N GLY A 97 15.00 -5.95 13.08
CA GLY A 97 14.43 -6.16 11.74
C GLY A 97 14.41 -7.64 11.35
N ARG A 98 15.51 -8.36 11.56
CA ARG A 98 15.57 -9.81 11.30
C ARG A 98 14.60 -10.61 12.18
N SER A 99 14.49 -10.25 13.45
CA SER A 99 13.58 -10.92 14.38
C SER A 99 12.12 -10.73 14.01
N ASP A 100 11.73 -9.49 13.68
CA ASP A 100 10.37 -9.14 13.29
C ASP A 100 10.02 -9.75 11.92
N ALA A 101 10.97 -9.84 10.99
CA ALA A 101 10.81 -10.55 9.73
C ALA A 101 10.50 -12.05 9.93
N ALA A 102 11.22 -12.70 10.84
CA ALA A 102 10.96 -14.10 11.17
C ALA A 102 9.55 -14.29 11.76
N ALA A 103 9.11 -13.35 12.63
CA ALA A 103 7.77 -13.35 13.21
C ALA A 103 6.68 -13.12 12.15
N ALA A 104 6.90 -12.17 11.21
CA ALA A 104 5.99 -11.87 10.11
C ALA A 104 5.79 -13.09 9.18
N VAL A 105 6.89 -13.73 8.77
CA VAL A 105 6.86 -14.94 7.94
C VAL A 105 6.14 -16.07 8.66
N ALA A 106 6.42 -16.29 9.95
CA ALA A 106 5.74 -17.32 10.74
C ALA A 106 4.24 -17.04 10.88
N ALA A 107 3.85 -15.77 11.05
CA ALA A 107 2.45 -15.37 11.11
C ALA A 107 1.74 -15.63 9.77
N ALA A 108 2.32 -15.18 8.67
CA ALA A 108 1.77 -15.42 7.33
C ALA A 108 1.62 -16.92 7.01
N ALA A 109 2.61 -17.73 7.38
CA ALA A 109 2.54 -19.19 7.21
C ALA A 109 1.44 -19.83 8.07
N ARG A 110 1.25 -19.39 9.32
CA ARG A 110 0.16 -19.88 10.20
C ARG A 110 -1.21 -19.54 9.65
N GLU A 111 -1.37 -18.37 9.03
CA GLU A 111 -2.60 -17.95 8.36
C GLU A 111 -2.83 -18.70 7.03
N GLY A 112 -1.88 -19.53 6.59
CA GLY A 112 -1.98 -20.32 5.38
C GLY A 112 -1.70 -19.53 4.11
N PHE A 113 -1.06 -18.37 4.18
CA PHE A 113 -0.61 -17.65 2.99
C PHE A 113 0.49 -18.43 2.27
N PRO A 114 0.50 -18.41 0.93
CA PRO A 114 1.48 -19.18 0.16
C PRO A 114 2.89 -18.60 0.32
N LYS A 115 3.88 -19.48 0.34
CA LYS A 115 5.29 -19.07 0.26
C LYS A 115 5.52 -18.27 -1.03
N GLY A 116 6.26 -17.17 -0.93
CA GLY A 116 6.45 -16.21 -2.03
C GLY A 116 5.41 -15.09 -2.07
N ALA A 117 4.40 -15.09 -1.19
CA ALA A 117 3.54 -13.92 -1.01
C ALA A 117 4.36 -12.71 -0.55
N LEU A 118 3.88 -11.51 -0.91
CA LEU A 118 4.50 -10.23 -0.56
C LEU A 118 3.93 -9.74 0.77
N ILE A 119 4.81 -9.52 1.75
CA ILE A 119 4.47 -8.93 3.04
C ILE A 119 5.04 -7.51 3.05
N PHE A 120 4.23 -6.53 3.40
CA PHE A 120 4.64 -5.14 3.57
C PHE A 120 4.96 -4.87 5.04
N LEU A 121 6.17 -4.35 5.29
CA LEU A 121 6.49 -3.71 6.55
C LEU A 121 5.83 -2.34 6.58
N ASP A 122 5.05 -2.08 7.59
CA ASP A 122 4.43 -0.78 7.82
C ASP A 122 5.44 0.17 8.51
N GLN A 123 5.93 1.16 7.74
CA GLN A 123 6.82 2.22 8.19
C GLN A 123 6.02 3.52 8.30
N GLU A 124 5.46 3.76 9.47
CA GLU A 124 4.57 4.89 9.76
C GLU A 124 5.25 6.26 9.72
N GLU A 125 6.48 6.32 10.24
CA GLU A 125 7.20 7.59 10.31
C GLU A 125 7.71 8.02 8.94
N GLY A 126 7.38 9.26 8.57
CA GLY A 126 7.64 9.81 7.25
C GLY A 126 8.96 10.61 7.15
N GLY A 127 9.27 11.02 5.91
CA GLY A 127 10.45 11.84 5.61
C GLY A 127 11.72 11.03 5.36
N ARG A 128 12.85 11.66 5.61
CA ARG A 128 14.14 10.98 5.58
C ARG A 128 14.27 10.10 6.82
N LEU A 129 14.36 8.82 6.63
CA LEU A 129 14.54 7.86 7.72
C LEU A 129 15.90 8.05 8.39
N LEU A 130 15.92 7.89 9.70
CA LEU A 130 17.16 7.82 10.48
C LEU A 130 17.92 6.53 10.16
N GLN A 131 19.19 6.48 10.51
CA GLN A 131 20.03 5.33 10.18
C GLN A 131 19.51 4.03 10.83
N GLU A 132 19.02 4.11 12.06
CA GLU A 132 18.42 2.98 12.76
C GLU A 132 17.16 2.47 12.08
N GLN A 133 16.31 3.37 11.61
CA GLN A 133 15.12 3.01 10.84
C GLN A 133 15.49 2.35 9.51
N LEU A 134 16.48 2.88 8.78
CA LEU A 134 16.98 2.27 7.55
C LEU A 134 17.58 0.88 7.82
N ASN A 135 18.38 0.73 8.87
CA ASN A 135 18.96 -0.55 9.25
C ASN A 135 17.86 -1.57 9.58
N TYR A 136 16.82 -1.14 10.27
CA TYR A 136 15.65 -1.98 10.58
C TYR A 136 14.91 -2.42 9.32
N VAL A 137 14.49 -1.45 8.49
CA VAL A 137 13.69 -1.69 7.27
C VAL A 137 14.44 -2.60 6.30
N LEU A 138 15.70 -2.28 5.97
CA LEU A 138 16.47 -3.05 4.99
C LEU A 138 16.80 -4.45 5.49
N SER A 139 17.11 -4.61 6.79
CA SER A 139 17.34 -5.93 7.39
C SER A 139 16.08 -6.78 7.45
N TRP A 140 14.92 -6.16 7.69
CA TRP A 140 13.63 -6.83 7.66
C TRP A 140 13.31 -7.35 6.25
N VAL A 141 13.43 -6.49 5.22
CA VAL A 141 13.18 -6.87 3.82
C VAL A 141 14.12 -8.01 3.38
N ASP A 142 15.42 -7.92 3.71
CA ASP A 142 16.41 -8.98 3.38
C ASP A 142 16.03 -10.30 4.06
N ALA A 143 15.68 -10.27 5.34
CA ALA A 143 15.35 -11.48 6.09
C ALA A 143 14.07 -12.17 5.57
N VAL A 144 13.03 -11.40 5.23
CA VAL A 144 11.81 -11.92 4.58
C VAL A 144 12.15 -12.60 3.26
N ARG A 145 13.00 -11.97 2.43
CA ARG A 145 13.44 -12.53 1.13
C ARG A 145 14.25 -13.81 1.30
N ARG A 146 15.17 -13.86 2.27
CA ARG A 146 15.95 -15.08 2.59
C ARG A 146 15.08 -16.23 3.07
N ALA A 147 13.95 -15.93 3.71
CA ALA A 147 12.96 -16.93 4.09
C ALA A 147 12.11 -17.44 2.90
N GLY A 148 12.33 -16.89 1.70
CA GLY A 148 11.64 -17.29 0.47
C GLY A 148 10.26 -16.63 0.28
N TRP A 149 10.05 -15.48 0.94
CA TRP A 149 8.90 -14.60 0.77
C TRP A 149 9.34 -13.33 0.02
N LYS A 150 8.41 -12.45 -0.30
CA LYS A 150 8.72 -11.12 -0.84
C LYS A 150 8.53 -10.10 0.26
N GLY A 151 9.55 -9.28 0.51
CA GLY A 151 9.48 -8.15 1.44
C GLY A 151 9.22 -6.86 0.66
N GLY A 152 8.21 -6.12 1.05
CA GLY A 152 7.89 -4.78 0.60
C GLY A 152 7.81 -3.81 1.78
N VAL A 153 7.59 -2.53 1.51
CA VAL A 153 7.44 -1.50 2.54
C VAL A 153 6.25 -0.61 2.23
N TYR A 154 5.35 -0.44 3.22
CA TYR A 154 4.41 0.66 3.25
C TYR A 154 5.11 1.87 3.83
N CYS A 155 5.00 3.02 3.18
CA CYS A 155 5.68 4.25 3.60
C CYS A 155 5.06 5.51 3.00
N SER A 156 5.39 6.66 3.58
CA SER A 156 4.92 7.96 3.12
C SER A 156 5.49 8.34 1.76
N GLY A 157 4.62 8.78 0.87
CA GLY A 157 4.91 9.45 -0.39
C GLY A 157 4.74 10.97 -0.32
N LEU A 158 4.52 11.53 0.86
CA LEU A 158 4.42 12.98 1.05
C LEU A 158 5.82 13.59 1.06
N PRO A 159 6.07 14.64 0.24
CA PRO A 159 7.34 15.32 0.23
C PRO A 159 7.51 16.16 1.50
N VAL A 160 8.68 16.06 2.11
CA VAL A 160 9.10 16.89 3.24
C VAL A 160 10.44 17.55 2.92
N ASP A 161 10.78 18.62 3.60
CA ASP A 161 12.09 19.28 3.47
C ASP A 161 13.22 18.28 3.74
N ASP A 162 14.21 18.22 2.85
CA ASP A 162 15.35 17.32 2.97
C ASP A 162 16.53 17.92 3.75
N GLY A 163 16.37 19.16 4.22
CA GLY A 163 17.39 19.93 4.95
C GLY A 163 18.48 20.54 4.07
N ASN A 164 18.37 20.40 2.74
CA ASN A 164 19.36 20.91 1.76
C ASN A 164 18.71 21.80 0.69
N GLY A 165 17.54 22.35 0.98
CA GLY A 165 16.79 23.21 0.05
C GLY A 165 16.00 22.44 -1.01
N GLY A 166 15.86 21.13 -0.87
CA GLY A 166 15.02 20.24 -1.67
C GLY A 166 13.97 19.54 -0.85
N THR A 167 13.28 18.58 -1.46
CA THR A 167 12.32 17.70 -0.77
C THR A 167 12.65 16.25 -1.01
N ILE A 168 12.24 15.40 -0.07
CA ILE A 168 12.35 13.95 -0.14
C ILE A 168 11.08 13.29 0.39
N THR A 169 10.65 12.19 -0.22
CA THR A 169 9.65 11.31 0.36
C THR A 169 10.34 10.11 1.04
N THR A 170 9.67 9.46 1.97
CA THR A 170 10.18 8.22 2.58
C THR A 170 10.39 7.14 1.52
N ALA A 171 9.46 7.03 0.57
CA ALA A 171 9.57 6.12 -0.56
C ALA A 171 10.86 6.34 -1.38
N GLN A 172 11.15 7.59 -1.77
CA GLN A 172 12.40 7.94 -2.45
C GLN A 172 13.64 7.68 -1.60
N ASN A 173 13.56 7.91 -0.30
CA ASN A 173 14.67 7.63 0.61
C ASN A 173 14.98 6.13 0.65
N ILE A 174 13.95 5.28 0.77
CA ILE A 174 14.09 3.82 0.76
C ILE A 174 14.67 3.35 -0.58
N GLU A 175 14.14 3.80 -1.73
CA GLU A 175 14.66 3.43 -3.05
C GLU A 175 16.15 3.79 -3.20
N ARG A 176 16.55 5.00 -2.78
CA ARG A 176 17.95 5.45 -2.84
C ARG A 176 18.87 4.58 -1.97
N GLN A 177 18.41 4.22 -0.77
CA GLN A 177 19.20 3.43 0.18
C GLN A 177 19.23 1.94 -0.16
N ALA A 178 18.18 1.44 -0.82
CA ALA A 178 18.14 0.07 -1.34
C ALA A 178 19.12 -0.16 -2.50
N GLY A 179 19.55 0.90 -3.20
CA GLY A 179 20.51 0.82 -4.29
C GLY A 179 19.98 -0.02 -5.46
N SER A 180 20.62 -1.16 -5.72
CA SER A 180 20.19 -2.07 -6.80
C SER A 180 19.02 -2.98 -6.40
N TRP A 181 18.61 -3.00 -5.15
CA TRP A 181 17.48 -3.81 -4.70
C TRP A 181 16.15 -3.18 -5.14
N LYS A 182 15.35 -3.98 -5.79
CA LYS A 182 13.96 -3.62 -6.08
C LYS A 182 13.11 -4.00 -4.88
N ILE A 183 12.67 -2.99 -4.11
CA ILE A 183 11.77 -3.18 -2.97
C ILE A 183 10.38 -2.75 -3.39
N PRO A 184 9.39 -3.68 -3.46
CA PRO A 184 8.01 -3.30 -3.74
C PRO A 184 7.51 -2.29 -2.70
N LEU A 185 6.98 -1.16 -3.15
CA LEU A 185 6.48 -0.10 -2.28
C LEU A 185 4.96 -0.02 -2.32
N TRP A 186 4.36 0.12 -1.16
CA TRP A 186 3.01 0.60 -0.97
C TRP A 186 3.11 2.02 -0.42
N VAL A 187 2.71 2.98 -1.22
CA VAL A 187 3.00 4.40 -0.96
C VAL A 187 1.73 5.13 -0.54
N ALA A 188 1.75 5.68 0.66
CA ALA A 188 0.71 6.58 1.16
C ALA A 188 0.98 8.00 0.65
N ARG A 189 0.17 8.44 -0.31
CA ARG A 189 0.15 9.81 -0.79
C ARG A 189 -1.29 10.23 -1.01
N ASP A 190 -1.82 10.88 0.01
CA ASP A 190 -3.18 11.38 -0.02
C ASP A 190 -3.31 12.52 -1.03
N GLU A 191 -4.13 12.31 -2.05
CA GLU A 191 -4.49 13.32 -3.04
C GLU A 191 -5.97 13.73 -2.88
N CYS A 192 -6.61 13.25 -1.82
CA CYS A 192 -8.00 13.54 -1.54
C CYS A 192 -8.15 14.90 -0.89
N PRO A 193 -8.83 15.86 -1.52
CA PRO A 193 -9.15 17.11 -0.85
C PRO A 193 -10.16 16.85 0.27
N PRO A 194 -10.10 17.62 1.39
CA PRO A 194 -11.05 17.48 2.49
C PRO A 194 -12.51 17.71 2.07
N SER A 195 -12.74 18.46 1.01
CA SER A 195 -14.07 18.68 0.41
C SER A 195 -13.91 18.82 -1.11
N PRO A 196 -14.67 18.11 -1.94
CA PRO A 196 -15.82 17.24 -1.65
C PRO A 196 -15.48 15.82 -1.20
N GLY A 197 -14.23 15.52 -0.92
CA GLY A 197 -13.76 14.18 -0.57
C GLY A 197 -13.36 13.35 -1.78
N CYS A 198 -12.88 12.13 -1.54
CA CYS A 198 -12.56 11.19 -2.59
C CYS A 198 -13.72 10.28 -2.93
N LEU A 199 -13.96 10.14 -4.21
CA LEU A 199 -14.79 9.08 -4.75
C LEU A 199 -13.87 7.92 -5.16
N ILE A 200 -14.36 6.70 -5.00
CA ILE A 200 -13.70 5.56 -5.62
C ILE A 200 -13.69 5.77 -7.13
N GLU A 201 -12.51 5.76 -7.68
CA GLU A 201 -12.34 5.84 -9.12
C GLU A 201 -12.86 4.55 -9.78
N SER A 202 -13.78 4.69 -10.73
CA SER A 202 -14.26 3.56 -11.53
C SER A 202 -13.15 2.93 -12.38
N LYS A 203 -12.08 3.70 -12.64
CA LYS A 203 -10.85 3.28 -13.31
C LYS A 203 -9.65 3.72 -12.47
N PRO A 204 -9.21 2.89 -11.52
CA PRO A 204 -8.09 3.25 -10.67
C PRO A 204 -6.80 3.45 -11.48
N ARG A 205 -5.95 4.34 -11.02
CA ARG A 205 -4.70 4.69 -11.67
C ARG A 205 -3.59 3.70 -11.32
N VAL A 206 -2.68 3.46 -12.26
CA VAL A 206 -1.51 2.59 -12.04
C VAL A 206 -0.54 3.26 -11.07
N PRO A 207 -0.19 2.63 -9.92
CA PRO A 207 0.61 3.26 -8.87
C PRO A 207 1.95 3.81 -9.34
N ALA A 208 2.75 3.02 -10.05
CA ALA A 208 4.06 3.44 -10.52
C ALA A 208 4.00 4.69 -11.42
N ALA A 209 3.02 4.77 -12.32
CA ALA A 209 2.84 5.92 -13.20
C ALA A 209 2.31 7.15 -12.45
N SER A 210 1.39 6.94 -11.49
CA SER A 210 0.78 8.03 -10.71
C SER A 210 1.74 8.68 -9.74
N LEU A 211 2.63 7.88 -9.14
CA LEU A 211 3.57 8.33 -8.11
C LEU A 211 4.94 8.73 -8.67
N GLY A 212 5.25 8.34 -9.93
CA GLY A 212 6.58 8.52 -10.50
C GLY A 212 7.65 7.67 -9.82
N LEU A 213 7.25 6.57 -9.17
CA LEU A 213 8.09 5.63 -8.44
C LEU A 213 7.98 4.25 -9.09
N PRO A 214 9.02 3.74 -9.77
CA PRO A 214 8.93 2.50 -10.55
C PRO A 214 8.66 1.26 -9.70
N ASP A 215 9.06 1.26 -8.44
CA ASP A 215 8.85 0.15 -7.50
C ASP A 215 7.52 0.25 -6.72
N ALA A 216 6.72 1.30 -6.95
CA ALA A 216 5.38 1.43 -6.36
C ALA A 216 4.40 0.44 -6.98
N VAL A 217 3.95 -0.53 -6.20
CA VAL A 217 2.98 -1.56 -6.59
C VAL A 217 1.59 -1.30 -6.06
N VAL A 218 1.48 -0.50 -4.98
CA VAL A 218 0.23 -0.04 -4.38
C VAL A 218 0.35 1.45 -4.06
N TRP A 219 -0.72 2.19 -4.29
CA TRP A 219 -0.87 3.58 -3.92
C TRP A 219 -2.09 3.75 -3.02
N GLN A 220 -1.87 4.17 -1.79
CA GLN A 220 -2.92 4.60 -0.88
C GLN A 220 -3.18 6.09 -1.16
N TYR A 221 -4.26 6.38 -1.87
CA TYR A 221 -4.55 7.72 -2.38
C TYR A 221 -5.53 8.50 -1.50
N ALA A 222 -6.18 7.84 -0.56
CA ALA A 222 -7.02 8.47 0.44
C ALA A 222 -6.90 7.70 1.74
N LEU A 223 -6.54 8.42 2.80
CA LEU A 223 -6.46 7.89 4.15
C LEU A 223 -7.82 8.03 4.82
N SER A 224 -8.29 6.96 5.46
CA SER A 224 -9.46 7.06 6.32
C SER A 224 -9.09 7.92 7.53
N PRO A 225 -10.00 8.69 7.97
CA PRO A 225 -9.55 9.82 8.69
C PRO A 225 -10.02 9.85 10.11
N ARG A 226 -9.14 10.17 10.89
CA ARG A 226 -9.37 10.93 12.10
C ARG A 226 -8.45 12.15 12.06
N ARG A 227 -8.62 12.98 11.03
CA ARG A 227 -7.87 14.23 10.94
C ARG A 227 -8.79 15.37 11.30
N PRO A 228 -8.82 15.80 12.58
CA PRO A 228 -9.70 16.89 13.05
C PRO A 228 -9.58 18.15 12.22
N GLU A 229 -8.41 18.42 11.66
CA GLU A 229 -8.11 19.57 10.83
C GLU A 229 -8.93 19.63 9.53
N PHE A 230 -9.39 18.49 9.02
CA PHE A 230 -10.20 18.44 7.79
C PHE A 230 -11.71 18.40 8.05
N THR A 231 -12.13 18.02 9.26
CA THR A 231 -13.54 17.83 9.61
C THR A 231 -14.38 19.08 9.40
N GLY A 232 -13.81 20.26 9.67
CA GLY A 232 -14.51 21.55 9.53
C GLY A 232 -14.81 21.95 8.08
N GLY A 233 -14.14 21.37 7.10
CA GLY A 233 -14.32 21.65 5.67
C GLY A 233 -15.38 20.78 4.99
N CYS A 234 -15.89 19.75 5.66
CA CYS A 234 -16.82 18.82 5.07
C CYS A 234 -18.23 19.40 4.91
N PRO A 235 -18.91 19.15 3.76
CA PRO A 235 -20.35 19.41 3.64
C PRO A 235 -21.13 18.68 4.72
N LYS A 236 -22.29 19.23 5.15
CA LYS A 236 -23.09 18.69 6.27
C LYS A 236 -23.53 17.23 6.10
N ASN A 237 -23.64 16.76 4.89
CA ASN A 237 -24.07 15.40 4.55
C ASN A 237 -22.92 14.44 4.25
N TYR A 238 -21.67 14.88 4.47
CA TYR A 238 -20.49 14.06 4.34
C TYR A 238 -20.04 13.53 5.71
N ALA A 239 -19.33 12.43 5.71
CA ALA A 239 -18.85 11.84 6.93
C ALA A 239 -17.92 12.79 7.70
N PRO A 240 -18.08 12.90 9.02
CA PRO A 240 -17.30 13.83 9.85
C PRO A 240 -15.93 13.27 10.21
N ASP A 241 -15.31 12.54 9.33
CA ASP A 241 -14.11 11.76 9.59
C ASP A 241 -12.86 12.32 8.93
N GLY A 242 -12.98 13.54 8.40
CA GLY A 242 -11.86 14.30 7.87
C GLY A 242 -11.63 14.15 6.37
N TYR A 243 -12.11 13.09 5.70
CA TYR A 243 -11.99 12.96 4.24
C TYR A 243 -13.24 13.28 3.46
N CYS A 244 -14.30 13.69 4.12
CA CYS A 244 -15.50 14.17 3.45
C CYS A 244 -15.99 13.21 2.36
N TYR A 245 -16.06 11.93 2.64
CA TYR A 245 -16.61 10.96 1.69
C TYR A 245 -18.04 11.32 1.32
N ALA A 246 -18.35 11.26 0.04
CA ALA A 246 -19.72 11.46 -0.41
C ALA A 246 -20.64 10.41 0.22
N PRO A 247 -21.89 10.78 0.57
CA PRO A 247 -22.87 9.85 1.10
C PRO A 247 -23.02 8.63 0.19
N GLY A 248 -22.92 7.44 0.76
CA GLY A 248 -23.04 6.17 0.03
C GLY A 248 -21.76 5.66 -0.62
N VAL A 249 -20.63 6.37 -0.51
CA VAL A 249 -19.38 5.91 -1.13
C VAL A 249 -18.63 4.93 -0.23
N TYR A 250 -18.55 5.06 1.04
CA TYR A 250 -18.00 4.10 2.02
C TYR A 250 -18.33 4.48 3.45
N HIS A 251 -19.56 4.72 3.72
CA HIS A 251 -20.03 4.67 5.08
C HIS A 251 -20.89 3.43 5.26
N GLY A 252 -20.27 2.29 5.25
CA GLY A 252 -20.97 1.20 5.90
C GLY A 252 -21.19 1.61 7.36
N PRO A 253 -22.19 1.10 8.04
CA PRO A 253 -22.37 1.30 9.48
C PRO A 253 -21.19 0.81 10.32
N GLN A 254 -20.14 0.36 9.68
CA GLN A 254 -18.94 -0.29 10.22
C GLN A 254 -17.66 0.56 10.08
N GLY A 255 -17.78 1.83 9.68
CA GLY A 255 -16.65 2.75 9.68
C GLY A 255 -15.92 2.89 8.34
N PHE A 256 -14.85 3.60 8.38
CA PHE A 256 -14.11 4.14 7.25
C PHE A 256 -13.00 3.21 6.80
N VAL A 257 -12.59 3.31 5.55
CA VAL A 257 -11.49 2.54 4.96
C VAL A 257 -10.54 3.46 4.25
N ASP A 258 -9.27 3.11 4.24
CA ASP A 258 -8.29 3.73 3.37
C ASP A 258 -8.46 3.20 1.95
N LEU A 259 -8.34 4.09 0.96
CA LEU A 259 -8.55 3.76 -0.44
C LEU A 259 -7.22 3.51 -1.15
N ASN A 260 -7.13 2.38 -1.82
CA ASN A 260 -5.94 1.94 -2.49
C ASN A 260 -6.17 1.65 -3.97
N ALA A 261 -5.14 1.88 -4.77
CA ALA A 261 -5.03 1.39 -6.14
C ALA A 261 -3.80 0.49 -6.25
N ALA A 262 -3.92 -0.64 -6.95
CA ALA A 262 -2.81 -1.55 -7.20
C ALA A 262 -2.85 -2.08 -8.63
N SER A 263 -1.69 -2.55 -9.12
CA SER A 263 -1.58 -3.17 -10.44
C SER A 263 -2.09 -4.61 -10.49
N SER A 264 -2.58 -5.13 -9.37
CA SER A 264 -3.09 -6.51 -9.23
C SER A 264 -4.34 -6.53 -8.36
N ALA A 265 -5.28 -7.43 -8.66
CA ALA A 265 -6.42 -7.74 -7.80
C ALA A 265 -6.04 -8.57 -6.55
N ASP A 266 -4.79 -9.00 -6.46
CA ASP A 266 -4.21 -9.70 -5.31
C ASP A 266 -2.74 -9.26 -5.17
N PRO A 267 -2.47 -8.04 -4.68
CA PRO A 267 -1.13 -7.44 -4.73
C PRO A 267 -0.09 -8.23 -3.94
N SER A 268 -0.47 -8.89 -2.87
CA SER A 268 0.43 -9.76 -2.09
C SER A 268 0.56 -11.17 -2.67
N GLY A 269 -0.31 -11.58 -3.61
CA GLY A 269 -0.36 -12.97 -4.08
C GLY A 269 -0.78 -13.93 -2.95
N GLY A 270 -1.78 -13.54 -2.17
CA GLY A 270 -2.21 -14.23 -0.96
C GLY A 270 -3.37 -15.23 -1.15
N ARG A 271 -3.97 -15.29 -2.35
CA ARG A 271 -5.10 -16.17 -2.69
C ARG A 271 -4.77 -17.65 -2.71
#